data_9a237b423fe4ed13e14f7701c0d30a7c
#
_entry.id   9a237b423fe4ed13e14f7701c0d30a7c
#
_cell.length_a   1.000
_cell.length_b   1.000
_cell.length_c   1.000
_cell.angle_alpha   90.00
_cell.angle_beta   90.00
_cell.angle_gamma   90.00
#
_symmetry.space_group_name_H-M   'P 1'
#
loop_
_entity.id
_entity.type
_entity.pdbx_description
1 polymer ?
#
loop_
_entity_poly.entity_id
_entity_poly.type
_entity_poly.pdbx_seq_one_letter_code
_entity_poly.pdbx_strand_id
1 'polypeptide(L)' 'MDTMMRMRLTQFQKLITDEFGDQYGAWITHSHVVAGTGKTPNALIEEGIDPAAVWEKMCEDFQIPPERWLGKDD' A
#
# COMPACT_ATOMS: atom_id res chain seq x y z
N MET A 1 -0.19 -22.30 0.38
CA MET A 1 -0.16 -21.75 0.31
C MET A 1 -0.25 -20.72 0.69
N ASP A 2 -0.48 -20.39 0.80
CA ASP A 2 -0.49 -19.57 1.05
C ASP A 2 -0.03 -18.51 1.25
N THR A 3 0.23 -18.58 1.84
CA THR A 3 1.26 -17.64 1.88
C THR A 3 1.28 -16.69 0.79
N MET A 4 0.77 -17.03 -0.25
CA MET A 4 0.75 -16.13 -1.34
C MET A 4 -0.01 -14.88 -1.02
N MET A 5 -0.65 -14.86 0.10
CA MET A 5 -1.34 -13.65 0.50
C MET A 5 -0.41 -12.61 1.07
N ARG A 6 0.83 -12.97 1.38
CA ARG A 6 1.74 -11.99 1.94
C ARG A 6 2.46 -11.25 0.83
N MET A 7 2.46 -9.94 0.95
CA MET A 7 3.16 -9.10 -0.02
C MET A 7 4.50 -8.70 0.59
N ARG A 8 5.54 -8.68 -0.22
CA ARG A 8 6.83 -8.21 0.23
C ARG A 8 6.82 -6.70 0.33
N LEU A 9 7.59 -6.16 1.26
CA LEU A 9 7.66 -4.72 1.42
C LEU A 9 8.16 -4.05 0.14
N THR A 10 9.12 -4.66 -0.55
CA THR A 10 9.62 -4.08 -1.79
C THR A 10 8.55 -4.01 -2.85
N GLN A 11 7.67 -4.99 -2.90
CA GLN A 11 6.57 -4.96 -3.85
C GLN A 11 5.56 -3.88 -3.46
N PHE A 12 5.30 -3.74 -2.17
CA PHE A 12 4.42 -2.68 -1.69
C PHE A 12 4.97 -1.32 -2.13
N GLN A 13 6.27 -1.11 -1.94
CA GLN A 13 6.90 0.14 -2.32
C GLN A 13 6.80 0.38 -3.82
N LYS A 14 6.96 -0.68 -4.61
CA LYS A 14 6.84 -0.56 -6.05
C LYS A 14 5.42 -0.14 -6.44
N LEU A 15 4.42 -0.74 -5.82
CA LEU A 15 3.04 -0.38 -6.11
C LEU A 15 2.75 1.07 -5.77
N ILE A 16 3.26 1.52 -4.62
CA ILE A 16 3.11 2.91 -4.22
C ILE A 16 3.76 3.83 -5.26
N THR A 17 4.98 3.51 -5.66
CA THR A 17 5.70 4.33 -6.62
C THR A 17 5.00 4.33 -7.99
N ASP A 18 4.52 3.18 -8.41
CA ASP A 18 3.83 3.07 -9.70
C ASP A 18 2.55 3.89 -9.74
N GLU A 19 1.85 3.95 -8.61
CA GLU A 19 0.57 4.65 -8.57
C GLU A 19 0.72 6.13 -8.26
N PHE A 20 1.61 6.49 -7.36
CA PHE A 20 1.70 7.85 -6.85
C PHE A 20 2.98 8.58 -7.21
N GLY A 21 3.99 7.87 -7.69
CA GLY A 21 5.29 8.47 -7.96
C GLY A 21 6.19 8.40 -6.74
N ASP A 22 7.48 8.64 -6.96
CA ASP A 22 8.47 8.49 -5.91
C ASP A 22 8.23 9.41 -4.73
N GLN A 23 8.11 10.69 -5.00
CA GLN A 23 8.06 11.68 -3.91
C GLN A 23 6.70 11.65 -3.22
N TYR A 24 5.64 11.67 -3.98
CA TYR A 24 4.30 11.68 -3.42
C TYR A 24 4.02 10.38 -2.70
N GLY A 25 4.46 9.27 -3.28
CA GLY A 25 4.28 7.97 -2.65
C GLY A 25 4.97 7.90 -1.30
N ALA A 26 6.19 8.39 -1.22
CA ALA A 26 6.91 8.41 0.05
C ALA A 26 6.18 9.26 1.07
N TRP A 27 5.67 10.42 0.65
CA TRP A 27 4.96 11.30 1.55
C TRP A 27 3.69 10.61 2.08
N ILE A 28 2.95 9.93 1.20
CA ILE A 28 1.72 9.27 1.59
C ILE A 28 1.96 8.20 2.64
N THR A 29 3.01 7.40 2.46
CA THR A 29 3.25 6.29 3.39
C THR A 29 3.62 6.77 4.78
N HIS A 30 4.08 8.01 4.91
CA HIS A 30 4.45 8.56 6.20
C HIS A 30 3.45 9.58 6.75
N SER A 31 2.52 10.03 5.92
CA SER A 31 1.63 11.12 6.32
C SER A 31 0.16 10.79 6.25
N HIS A 32 -0.24 9.94 5.32
CA HIS A 32 -1.64 9.62 5.16
C HIS A 32 -2.10 8.68 6.26
N VAL A 33 -3.17 9.05 6.95
CA VAL A 33 -3.75 8.18 7.98
C VAL A 33 -4.77 7.29 7.31
N VAL A 34 -4.54 5.98 7.36
CA VAL A 34 -5.41 5.02 6.70
C VAL A 34 -6.75 4.96 7.41
N ALA A 35 -7.82 5.06 6.63
CA ALA A 35 -9.18 5.12 7.19
C ALA A 35 -9.45 3.91 8.08
N GLY A 36 -10.02 4.17 9.23
CA GLY A 36 -10.39 3.10 10.15
C GLY A 36 -9.29 2.59 11.04
N THR A 37 -8.03 3.03 10.82
CA THR A 37 -6.92 2.54 11.64
C THR A 37 -6.29 3.60 12.53
N GLY A 38 -6.42 4.87 12.14
CA GLY A 38 -5.77 5.95 12.87
C GLY A 38 -4.26 5.96 12.72
N LYS A 39 -3.70 5.19 11.79
CA LYS A 39 -2.26 5.06 11.61
C LYS A 39 -1.89 5.21 10.15
N THR A 40 -0.62 5.58 9.93
CA THR A 40 -0.11 5.67 8.57
C THR A 40 0.22 4.28 8.03
N PRO A 41 0.30 4.15 6.69
CA PRO A 41 0.70 2.86 6.12
C PRO A 41 2.02 2.34 6.68
N ASN A 42 2.99 3.24 6.86
CA ASN A 42 4.28 2.82 7.37
C ASN A 42 4.16 2.29 8.80
N ALA A 43 3.37 2.94 9.63
CA ALA A 43 3.17 2.49 11.00
C ALA A 43 2.48 1.12 11.04
N LEU A 44 1.51 0.89 10.17
CA LEU A 44 0.83 -0.39 10.12
C LEU A 44 1.80 -1.50 9.75
N ILE A 45 2.67 -1.25 8.78
CA ILE A 45 3.64 -2.25 8.35
C ILE A 45 4.61 -2.55 9.49
N GLU A 46 5.02 -1.52 10.25
CA GLU A 46 5.91 -1.73 11.37
C GLU A 46 5.28 -2.56 12.47
N GLU A 47 3.96 -2.54 12.57
CA GLU A 47 3.26 -3.35 13.54
C GLU A 47 3.13 -4.81 13.11
N GLY A 48 3.53 -5.11 11.88
CA GLY A 48 3.44 -6.47 11.40
C GLY A 48 2.23 -6.74 10.53
N ILE A 49 1.48 -5.70 10.17
CA ILE A 49 0.34 -5.87 9.27
C ILE A 49 0.89 -6.21 7.88
N ASP A 50 0.27 -7.19 7.24
CA ASP A 50 0.68 -7.59 5.91
C ASP A 50 0.59 -6.39 4.96
N PRO A 51 1.67 -6.05 4.24
CA PRO A 51 1.61 -4.95 3.28
C PRO A 51 0.49 -5.07 2.26
N ALA A 52 0.07 -6.29 1.93
CA ALA A 52 -1.05 -6.46 1.02
C ALA A 52 -2.33 -5.88 1.60
N ALA A 53 -2.56 -6.08 2.89
CA ALA A 53 -3.74 -5.52 3.53
C ALA A 53 -3.66 -4.00 3.59
N VAL A 54 -2.47 -3.48 3.85
CA VAL A 54 -2.27 -2.04 3.88
C VAL A 54 -2.53 -1.45 2.49
N TRP A 55 -2.02 -2.13 1.45
CA TRP A 55 -2.20 -1.67 0.08
C TRP A 55 -3.68 -1.62 -0.29
N GLU A 56 -4.43 -2.65 0.08
CA GLU A 56 -5.86 -2.68 -0.23
C GLU A 56 -6.58 -1.51 0.43
N LYS A 57 -6.25 -1.23 1.68
CA LYS A 57 -6.88 -0.10 2.36
C LYS A 57 -6.52 1.22 1.72
N MET A 58 -5.30 1.36 1.26
CA MET A 58 -4.90 2.57 0.56
C MET A 58 -5.64 2.71 -0.76
N CYS A 59 -5.81 1.62 -1.48
CA CYS A 59 -6.58 1.66 -2.71
C CYS A 59 -8.01 2.13 -2.46
N GLU A 60 -8.60 1.68 -1.37
CA GLU A 60 -9.94 2.11 -1.02
C GLU A 60 -9.96 3.58 -0.65
N ASP A 61 -8.99 4.03 0.16
CA ASP A 61 -8.94 5.42 0.57
C ASP A 61 -8.81 6.37 -0.60
N PHE A 62 -8.01 5.99 -1.60
CA PHE A 62 -7.77 6.84 -2.76
C PHE A 62 -8.65 6.48 -3.94
N GLN A 63 -9.57 5.54 -3.75
CA GLN A 63 -10.53 5.14 -4.78
C GLN A 63 -9.83 4.67 -6.06
N ILE A 64 -8.77 3.90 -5.89
CA ILE A 64 -8.04 3.35 -7.02
C ILE A 64 -8.85 2.20 -7.60
N PRO A 65 -9.10 2.18 -8.93
CA PRO A 65 -9.87 1.10 -9.54
C PRO A 65 -9.18 -0.26 -9.32
N PRO A 66 -9.95 -1.31 -9.11
CA PRO A 66 -9.36 -2.63 -8.88
C PRO A 66 -8.40 -3.08 -9.97
N GLU A 67 -8.63 -2.69 -11.19
CA GLU A 67 -7.74 -3.09 -12.28
C GLU A 67 -6.35 -2.49 -12.16
N ARG A 68 -6.18 -1.47 -11.32
CA ARG A 68 -4.87 -0.86 -11.10
C ARG A 68 -4.21 -1.32 -9.80
N TRP A 69 -4.89 -2.17 -9.04
CA TRP A 69 -4.38 -2.59 -7.75
C TRP A 69 -3.07 -3.37 -7.85
N LEU A 70 -2.84 -4.03 -8.98
CA LEU A 70 -1.62 -4.81 -9.18
C LEU A 70 -0.45 -3.96 -9.68
N GLY A 71 -0.67 -2.68 -9.82
CA GLY A 71 0.36 -1.80 -10.31
C GLY A 71 0.48 -1.85 -11.81
N LYS A 72 1.55 -1.24 -12.30
CA LYS A 72 1.81 -1.26 -13.74
C LYS A 72 2.34 -2.63 -14.12
N ASP A 73 1.73 -3.17 -15.12
CA ASP A 73 2.13 -4.48 -15.58
C ASP A 73 2.88 -4.33 -16.88
N ASP A 74 4.02 -4.94 -16.94
CA ASP A 74 4.78 -4.80 -18.15
C ASP A 74 4.48 -5.80 -19.17
#